data_2d5399e41780cebc62feba6db2fa6965
#
_entry.id   2d5399e41780cebc62feba6db2fa6965
#
_cell.length_a   1.000
_cell.length_b   1.000
_cell.length_c   1.000
_cell.angle_alpha   90.00
_cell.angle_beta   90.00
_cell.angle_gamma   90.00
#
_symmetry.space_group_name_H-M   'P 1'
#
loop_
_entity.id
_entity.type
_entity.pdbx_description
1 polymer ?
#
loop_
_entity_poly.entity_id
_entity_poly.type
_entity_poly.pdbx_seq_one_letter_code
_entity_poly.pdbx_strand_id
1 'polypeptide(L)'
;AVAGALSKLDAKSAEQYRQGATKYAAELLELDRTIRQKFEKIPHQRRVLITAHDAFRYFGRAYGIEVVGVQGTSTESEAGLADMNQLVDMIVTRRIPAVFVETSVSDRNVTALIEGASARGHTVRLGGRLYSDALGPVGGGGDTLERALLSNVDTIVEALRVPSTPSNSFE
;
A
#
# COMPACT_ATOMS: atom_id res chain seq x y z
N ALA A 1 -17.78 -3.97 18.35
CA ALA A 1 -18.89 -3.01 18.36
C ALA A 1 -20.10 -3.54 17.58
N VAL A 2 -20.01 -3.85 16.25
CA VAL A 2 -21.14 -4.22 15.39
C VAL A 2 -21.90 -5.44 15.91
N ALA A 3 -21.22 -6.57 16.17
CA ALA A 3 -21.85 -7.77 16.70
C ALA A 3 -22.64 -7.53 18.00
N GLY A 4 -22.10 -6.68 18.89
CA GLY A 4 -22.78 -6.32 20.14
C GLY A 4 -24.05 -5.48 19.93
N ALA A 5 -24.05 -4.59 18.91
CA ALA A 5 -25.25 -3.84 18.55
C ALA A 5 -26.33 -4.75 17.94
N LEU A 6 -25.94 -5.59 16.99
CA LEU A 6 -26.84 -6.57 16.36
C LEU A 6 -27.43 -7.55 17.38
N SER A 7 -26.64 -8.04 18.33
CA SER A 7 -27.11 -8.94 19.39
C SER A 7 -28.17 -8.31 20.32
N LYS A 8 -28.17 -6.98 20.44
CA LYS A 8 -29.22 -6.26 21.20
C LYS A 8 -30.52 -6.09 20.40
N LEU A 9 -30.40 -5.89 19.09
CA LEU A 9 -31.55 -5.70 18.20
C LEU A 9 -32.23 -7.03 17.85
N ASP A 10 -31.44 -8.10 17.69
CA ASP A 10 -31.92 -9.45 17.40
C ASP A 10 -31.28 -10.45 18.37
N ALA A 11 -31.90 -10.62 19.52
CA ALA A 11 -31.42 -11.51 20.56
C ALA A 11 -31.43 -12.99 20.15
N LYS A 12 -32.29 -13.38 19.20
CA LYS A 12 -32.39 -14.77 18.73
C LYS A 12 -31.14 -15.20 17.97
N SER A 13 -30.54 -14.29 17.20
CA SER A 13 -29.32 -14.53 16.41
C SER A 13 -28.04 -14.05 17.12
N ALA A 14 -28.13 -13.65 18.38
CA ALA A 14 -27.00 -13.03 19.11
C ALA A 14 -25.73 -13.91 19.14
N GLU A 15 -25.90 -15.24 19.30
CA GLU A 15 -24.77 -16.17 19.29
C GLU A 15 -24.11 -16.27 17.91
N GLN A 16 -24.89 -16.28 16.84
CA GLN A 16 -24.37 -16.28 15.46
C GLN A 16 -23.55 -15.01 15.17
N TYR A 17 -24.02 -13.84 15.61
CA TYR A 17 -23.26 -12.60 15.46
C TYR A 17 -21.94 -12.60 16.21
N ARG A 18 -21.90 -13.17 17.43
CA ARG A 18 -20.65 -13.29 18.21
C ARG A 18 -19.66 -14.26 17.55
N GLN A 19 -20.15 -15.43 17.12
CA GLN A 19 -19.32 -16.43 16.43
C GLN A 19 -18.74 -15.88 15.13
N GLY A 20 -19.54 -15.22 14.32
CA GLY A 20 -19.10 -14.56 13.09
C GLY A 20 -18.03 -13.50 13.36
N ALA A 21 -18.23 -12.66 14.38
CA ALA A 21 -17.24 -11.64 14.76
C ALA A 21 -15.94 -12.25 15.28
N THR A 22 -16.02 -13.33 16.07
CA THR A 22 -14.84 -14.02 16.60
C THR A 22 -14.04 -14.67 15.48
N LYS A 23 -14.71 -15.35 14.55
CA LYS A 23 -14.09 -15.97 13.38
C LYS A 23 -13.38 -14.91 12.53
N TYR A 24 -14.07 -13.84 12.17
CA TYR A 24 -13.50 -12.78 11.34
C TYR A 24 -12.33 -12.05 12.02
N ALA A 25 -12.40 -11.84 13.34
CA ALA A 25 -11.29 -11.29 14.09
C ALA A 25 -10.05 -12.20 14.05
N ALA A 26 -10.22 -13.51 14.11
CA ALA A 26 -9.11 -14.45 13.98
C ALA A 26 -8.48 -14.43 12.57
N GLU A 27 -9.31 -14.33 11.52
CA GLU A 27 -8.86 -14.18 10.13
C GLU A 27 -8.05 -12.89 9.93
N LEU A 28 -8.51 -11.77 10.50
CA LEU A 28 -7.77 -10.50 10.44
C LEU A 28 -6.44 -10.52 11.20
N LEU A 29 -6.38 -11.24 12.34
CA LEU A 29 -5.12 -11.41 13.08
C LEU A 29 -4.10 -12.23 12.28
N GLU A 30 -4.53 -13.26 11.57
CA GLU A 30 -3.66 -14.05 10.71
C GLU A 30 -3.20 -13.25 9.49
N LEU A 31 -4.08 -12.44 8.92
CA LEU A 31 -3.74 -11.50 7.87
C LEU A 31 -2.65 -10.51 8.33
N ASP A 32 -2.81 -9.91 9.53
CA ASP A 32 -1.82 -8.99 10.12
C ASP A 32 -0.45 -9.66 10.25
N ARG A 33 -0.38 -10.90 10.76
CA ARG A 33 0.87 -11.67 10.87
C ARG A 33 1.50 -11.88 9.50
N THR A 34 0.71 -12.31 8.52
CA THR A 34 1.17 -12.53 7.15
C THR A 34 1.76 -11.27 6.54
N ILE A 35 1.09 -10.13 6.72
CA ILE A 35 1.56 -8.83 6.21
C ILE A 35 2.90 -8.46 6.85
N ARG A 36 3.04 -8.59 8.19
CA ARG A 36 4.30 -8.30 8.89
C ARG A 36 5.45 -9.14 8.36
N GLN A 37 5.26 -10.46 8.21
CA GLN A 37 6.27 -11.37 7.67
C GLN A 37 6.69 -11.01 6.24
N LYS A 38 5.73 -10.57 5.41
CA LYS A 38 6.05 -10.13 4.05
C LYS A 38 6.92 -8.86 4.05
N PHE A 39 6.63 -7.90 4.91
CA PHE A 39 7.41 -6.65 5.02
C PHE A 39 8.80 -6.85 5.64
N GLU A 40 9.04 -7.90 6.42
CA GLU A 40 10.38 -8.24 6.90
C GLU A 40 11.38 -8.46 5.76
N LYS A 41 10.91 -8.83 4.57
CA LYS A 41 11.72 -9.02 3.37
C LYS A 41 12.23 -7.72 2.74
N ILE A 42 11.72 -6.57 3.19
CA ILE A 42 12.15 -5.26 2.70
C ILE A 42 13.10 -4.64 3.73
N PRO A 43 14.33 -4.26 3.35
CA PRO A 43 15.23 -3.52 4.24
C PRO A 43 14.58 -2.21 4.74
N HIS A 44 14.81 -1.87 6.01
CA HIS A 44 14.20 -0.69 6.64
C HIS A 44 14.35 0.60 5.84
N GLN A 45 15.54 0.84 5.27
CA GLN A 45 15.86 2.03 4.48
C GLN A 45 15.04 2.12 3.19
N ARG A 46 14.48 1.00 2.71
CA ARG A 46 13.63 0.92 1.51
C ARG A 46 12.14 0.91 1.78
N ARG A 47 11.73 0.93 3.06
CA ARG A 47 10.31 0.94 3.44
C ARG A 47 9.72 2.34 3.28
N VAL A 48 9.72 2.84 2.05
CA VAL A 48 9.11 4.10 1.66
C VAL A 48 8.08 3.83 0.59
N LEU A 49 6.84 4.20 0.87
CA LEU A 49 5.70 4.04 -0.02
C LEU A 49 5.28 5.43 -0.52
N ILE A 50 5.59 5.72 -1.79
CA ILE A 50 5.16 6.96 -2.44
C ILE A 50 3.93 6.63 -3.30
N THR A 51 2.80 7.29 -3.02
CA THR A 51 1.50 7.05 -3.63
C THR A 51 0.91 8.34 -4.21
N ALA A 52 -0.07 8.22 -5.10
CA ALA A 52 -0.70 9.37 -5.72
C ALA A 52 -1.39 10.28 -4.71
N HIS A 53 -2.04 9.73 -3.66
CA HIS A 53 -2.61 10.50 -2.56
C HIS A 53 -2.36 9.81 -1.20
N ASP A 54 -2.66 10.50 -0.10
CA ASP A 54 -2.33 10.07 1.27
C ASP A 54 -3.41 9.14 1.87
N ALA A 55 -3.63 7.97 1.29
CA ALA A 55 -4.57 6.96 1.78
C ALA A 55 -3.95 5.93 2.72
N PHE A 56 -2.63 5.78 2.74
CA PHE A 56 -1.95 4.65 3.40
C PHE A 56 -1.30 5.00 4.75
N ARG A 57 -1.56 6.16 5.33
CA ARG A 57 -0.89 6.61 6.56
C ARG A 57 -1.09 5.66 7.75
N TYR A 58 -2.30 5.17 7.96
CA TYR A 58 -2.58 4.18 9.02
C TYR A 58 -1.89 2.85 8.75
N PHE A 59 -1.87 2.41 7.49
CA PHE A 59 -1.18 1.20 7.05
C PHE A 59 0.33 1.33 7.29
N GLY A 60 0.93 2.45 6.89
CA GLY A 60 2.35 2.73 7.13
C GLY A 60 2.73 2.67 8.60
N ARG A 61 1.90 3.28 9.48
CA ARG A 61 2.10 3.23 10.93
C ARG A 61 2.02 1.80 11.47
N ALA A 62 1.07 0.98 10.99
CA ALA A 62 0.88 -0.39 11.47
C ALA A 62 2.04 -1.31 11.10
N TYR A 63 2.68 -1.08 9.94
CA TYR A 63 3.69 -1.98 9.38
C TYR A 63 5.11 -1.38 9.28
N GLY A 64 5.33 -0.20 9.84
CA GLY A 64 6.65 0.44 9.87
C GLY A 64 7.14 0.87 8.48
N ILE A 65 6.23 1.46 7.68
CA ILE A 65 6.51 1.98 6.35
C ILE A 65 6.30 3.50 6.39
N GLU A 66 7.26 4.26 5.88
CA GLU A 66 7.10 5.68 5.64
C GLU A 66 6.19 5.89 4.44
N VAL A 67 5.09 6.60 4.61
CA VAL A 67 4.12 6.88 3.54
C VAL A 67 4.20 8.35 3.15
N VAL A 68 4.33 8.59 1.84
CA VAL A 68 4.39 9.93 1.26
C VAL A 68 3.37 9.99 0.12
N GLY A 69 2.27 10.70 0.35
CA GLY A 69 1.28 11.00 -0.70
C GLY A 69 1.72 12.21 -1.51
N VAL A 70 1.65 12.12 -2.83
CA VAL A 70 1.92 13.25 -3.73
C VAL A 70 0.88 14.34 -3.55
N GLN A 71 -0.38 13.94 -3.44
CA GLN A 71 -1.49 14.80 -3.03
C GLN A 71 -1.81 14.56 -1.55
N GLY A 72 -2.39 15.56 -0.89
CA GLY A 72 -2.92 15.40 0.47
C GLY A 72 -4.04 14.35 0.54
N THR A 73 -4.72 14.30 1.68
CA THR A 73 -5.87 13.39 1.90
C THR A 73 -7.07 13.70 1.02
N SER A 74 -7.13 14.89 0.43
CA SER A 74 -8.14 15.29 -0.57
C SER A 74 -7.56 15.12 -1.98
N THR A 75 -8.25 14.37 -2.83
CA THR A 75 -7.90 14.18 -4.24
C THR A 75 -8.21 15.39 -5.12
N GLU A 76 -8.85 16.42 -4.56
CA GLU A 76 -9.23 17.66 -5.27
C GLU A 76 -8.09 18.69 -5.33
N SER A 77 -7.04 18.56 -4.51
CA SER A 77 -5.91 19.49 -4.51
C SER A 77 -4.74 18.94 -5.32
N GLU A 78 -4.33 19.65 -6.37
CA GLU A 78 -3.10 19.34 -7.09
C GLU A 78 -1.86 19.65 -6.24
N ALA A 79 -0.83 18.79 -6.34
CA ALA A 79 0.46 19.05 -5.72
C ALA A 79 1.12 20.28 -6.35
N GLY A 80 1.63 21.18 -5.53
CA GLY A 80 2.38 22.34 -6.01
C GLY A 80 3.71 21.93 -6.68
N LEU A 81 4.20 22.73 -7.61
CA LEU A 81 5.50 22.48 -8.27
C LEU A 81 6.68 22.36 -7.29
N ALA A 82 6.65 23.13 -6.19
CA ALA A 82 7.67 23.06 -5.15
C ALA A 82 7.66 21.70 -4.44
N ASP A 83 6.47 21.18 -4.13
CA ASP A 83 6.29 19.88 -3.48
C ASP A 83 6.75 18.74 -4.39
N MET A 84 6.42 18.82 -5.68
CA MET A 84 6.87 17.85 -6.68
C MET A 84 8.39 17.79 -6.77
N ASN A 85 9.07 18.95 -6.79
CA ASN A 85 10.54 18.98 -6.82
C ASN A 85 11.16 18.38 -5.56
N GLN A 86 10.60 18.64 -4.37
CA GLN A 86 11.06 18.04 -3.12
C GLN A 86 10.89 16.51 -3.12
N LEU A 87 9.79 16.01 -3.68
CA LEU A 87 9.57 14.58 -3.81
C LEU A 87 10.57 13.93 -4.78
N VAL A 88 10.86 14.58 -5.91
CA VAL A 88 11.89 14.12 -6.85
C VAL A 88 13.27 14.11 -6.16
N ASP A 89 13.62 15.15 -5.39
CA ASP A 89 14.88 15.20 -4.61
C ASP A 89 14.97 14.04 -3.61
N MET A 90 13.88 13.75 -2.90
CA MET A 90 13.80 12.61 -1.98
C MET A 90 14.01 11.29 -2.70
N ILE A 91 13.31 11.07 -3.82
CA ILE A 91 13.41 9.84 -4.64
C ILE A 91 14.86 9.61 -5.06
N VAL A 92 15.52 10.63 -5.60
CA VAL A 92 16.89 10.55 -6.10
C VAL A 92 17.88 10.34 -4.95
N THR A 93 17.79 11.15 -3.90
CA THR A 93 18.75 11.12 -2.76
C THR A 93 18.66 9.79 -1.99
N ARG A 94 17.45 9.29 -1.77
CA ARG A 94 17.22 8.04 -1.02
C ARG A 94 17.24 6.80 -1.91
N ARG A 95 17.45 6.99 -3.22
CA ARG A 95 17.47 5.92 -4.23
C ARG A 95 16.22 5.03 -4.15
N ILE A 96 15.05 5.66 -4.07
CA ILE A 96 13.77 4.95 -4.00
C ILE A 96 13.52 4.24 -5.33
N PRO A 97 13.28 2.90 -5.34
CA PRO A 97 13.25 2.13 -6.58
C PRO A 97 11.90 2.18 -7.30
N ALA A 98 10.82 2.52 -6.58
CA ALA A 98 9.47 2.47 -7.13
C ALA A 98 8.53 3.49 -6.46
N VAL A 99 7.57 3.95 -7.24
CA VAL A 99 6.40 4.75 -6.81
C VAL A 99 5.13 4.03 -7.25
N PHE A 100 3.98 4.35 -6.63
CA PHE A 100 2.75 3.59 -6.82
C PHE A 100 1.61 4.50 -7.24
N VAL A 101 0.68 3.95 -8.02
CA VAL A 101 -0.60 4.58 -8.34
C VAL A 101 -1.72 3.85 -7.61
N GLU A 102 -2.89 4.44 -7.59
CA GLU A 102 -4.07 3.88 -6.95
C GLU A 102 -5.20 3.68 -7.93
N THR A 103 -6.11 2.77 -7.62
CA THR A 103 -7.24 2.46 -8.52
C THR A 103 -8.24 3.60 -8.62
N SER A 104 -8.27 4.49 -7.63
CA SER A 104 -9.25 5.57 -7.47
C SER A 104 -8.75 6.96 -7.92
N VAL A 105 -7.45 7.10 -8.26
CA VAL A 105 -6.83 8.40 -8.52
C VAL A 105 -6.07 8.41 -9.87
N SER A 106 -5.94 9.58 -10.49
CA SER A 106 -5.15 9.78 -11.71
C SER A 106 -3.66 9.52 -11.43
N ASP A 107 -2.97 8.88 -12.38
CA ASP A 107 -1.54 8.57 -12.33
C ASP A 107 -0.64 9.72 -12.81
N ARG A 108 -1.21 10.85 -13.26
CA ARG A 108 -0.49 11.98 -13.84
C ARG A 108 0.67 12.48 -12.99
N ASN A 109 0.43 12.68 -11.69
CA ASN A 109 1.44 13.20 -10.78
C ASN A 109 2.56 12.19 -10.52
N VAL A 110 2.22 10.90 -10.47
CA VAL A 110 3.20 9.81 -10.32
C VAL A 110 4.08 9.70 -11.56
N THR A 111 3.50 9.86 -12.76
CA THR A 111 4.24 9.91 -14.03
C THR A 111 5.24 11.07 -14.02
N ALA A 112 4.83 12.26 -13.59
CA ALA A 112 5.72 13.41 -13.48
C ALA A 112 6.89 13.21 -12.51
N LEU A 113 6.68 12.47 -11.39
CA LEU A 113 7.78 12.09 -10.48
C LEU A 113 8.79 11.16 -11.15
N ILE A 114 8.33 10.18 -11.92
CA ILE A 114 9.20 9.25 -12.66
C ILE A 114 10.05 10.00 -13.67
N GLU A 115 9.44 10.88 -14.45
CA GLU A 115 10.13 11.73 -15.42
C GLU A 115 11.13 12.67 -14.76
N GLY A 116 10.74 13.34 -13.68
CA GLY A 116 11.61 14.22 -12.90
C GLY A 116 12.83 13.52 -12.28
N ALA A 117 12.65 12.31 -11.77
CA ALA A 117 13.75 11.50 -11.24
C ALA A 117 14.69 11.03 -12.37
N SER A 118 14.13 10.62 -13.51
CA SER A 118 14.89 10.23 -14.70
C SER A 118 15.75 11.38 -15.23
N ALA A 119 15.21 12.59 -15.29
CA ALA A 119 15.95 13.79 -15.69
C ALA A 119 17.15 14.12 -14.75
N ARG A 120 17.13 13.61 -13.51
CA ARG A 120 18.21 13.73 -12.53
C ARG A 120 19.10 12.48 -12.44
N GLY A 121 19.02 11.58 -13.41
CA GLY A 121 19.86 10.39 -13.55
C GLY A 121 19.50 9.24 -12.62
N HIS A 122 18.27 9.23 -12.02
CA HIS A 122 17.80 8.13 -11.20
C HIS A 122 16.62 7.40 -11.87
N THR A 123 16.77 6.08 -12.04
CA THR A 123 15.69 5.24 -12.57
C THR A 123 14.77 4.81 -11.42
N VAL A 124 13.57 5.39 -11.40
CA VAL A 124 12.46 4.95 -10.55
C VAL A 124 11.38 4.34 -11.45
N ARG A 125 10.77 3.23 -11.00
CA ARG A 125 9.73 2.56 -11.79
C ARG A 125 8.34 2.73 -11.19
N LEU A 126 7.31 2.55 -12.00
CA LEU A 126 5.98 2.30 -11.47
C LEU A 126 5.96 0.92 -10.82
N GLY A 127 5.78 0.88 -9.49
CA GLY A 127 5.78 -0.33 -8.69
C GLY A 127 4.52 -1.17 -8.84
N GLY A 128 3.43 -0.51 -9.23
CA GLY A 128 2.12 -1.14 -9.46
C GLY A 128 0.96 -0.26 -9.02
N ARG A 129 -0.24 -0.83 -9.08
CA ARG A 129 -1.49 -0.19 -8.73
C ARG A 129 -2.03 -0.77 -7.42
N LEU A 130 -2.44 0.10 -6.50
CA LEU A 130 -2.92 -0.27 -5.17
C LEU A 130 -4.42 0.02 -5.03
N TYR A 131 -5.11 -0.83 -4.30
CA TYR A 131 -6.48 -0.57 -3.84
C TYR A 131 -6.42 0.37 -2.63
N SER A 132 -7.13 1.51 -2.69
CA SER A 132 -7.20 2.50 -1.60
C SER A 132 -8.63 2.71 -1.12
N ASP A 133 -9.42 3.49 -1.85
CA ASP A 133 -10.75 3.94 -1.41
C ASP A 133 -11.88 2.97 -1.78
N ALA A 134 -11.59 1.97 -2.63
CA ALA A 134 -12.56 0.98 -3.07
C ALA A 134 -11.92 -0.39 -3.24
N LEU A 135 -12.74 -1.42 -3.10
CA LEU A 135 -12.38 -2.79 -3.47
C LEU A 135 -12.36 -2.95 -5.00
N GLY A 136 -11.71 -4.00 -5.46
CA GLY A 136 -11.72 -4.40 -6.86
C GLY A 136 -13.07 -5.00 -7.29
N PRO A 137 -13.22 -5.28 -8.61
CA PRO A 137 -14.43 -5.92 -9.13
C PRO A 137 -14.58 -7.33 -8.57
N VAL A 138 -15.82 -7.77 -8.45
CA VAL A 138 -16.18 -9.13 -7.97
C VAL A 138 -15.47 -10.19 -8.80
N GLY A 139 -14.85 -11.16 -8.13
CA GLY A 139 -14.03 -12.21 -8.76
C GLY A 139 -12.61 -11.78 -9.12
N GLY A 140 -12.24 -10.53 -8.86
CA GLY A 140 -10.88 -10.00 -9.03
C GLY A 140 -9.98 -10.22 -7.80
N GLY A 141 -8.71 -9.87 -7.93
CA GLY A 141 -7.70 -10.04 -6.87
C GLY A 141 -7.87 -9.12 -5.66
N GLY A 142 -8.82 -8.19 -5.67
CA GLY A 142 -9.06 -7.24 -4.58
C GLY A 142 -10.54 -7.07 -4.25
N ASP A 143 -11.37 -8.07 -4.49
CA ASP A 143 -12.83 -8.03 -4.31
C ASP A 143 -13.27 -8.17 -2.84
N THR A 144 -12.38 -8.53 -1.94
CA THR A 144 -12.58 -8.50 -0.48
C THR A 144 -11.48 -7.66 0.18
N LEU A 145 -11.71 -7.24 1.43
CA LEU A 145 -10.72 -6.47 2.19
C LEU A 145 -9.39 -7.23 2.30
N GLU A 146 -9.45 -8.52 2.64
CA GLU A 146 -8.27 -9.37 2.81
C GLU A 146 -7.49 -9.50 1.50
N ARG A 147 -8.19 -9.74 0.39
CA ARG A 147 -7.56 -9.86 -0.94
C ARG A 147 -6.96 -8.53 -1.39
N ALA A 148 -7.66 -7.42 -1.20
CA ALA A 148 -7.16 -6.09 -1.54
C ALA A 148 -5.89 -5.77 -0.74
N LEU A 149 -5.88 -6.04 0.58
CA LEU A 149 -4.70 -5.83 1.43
C LEU A 149 -3.54 -6.73 1.02
N LEU A 150 -3.77 -8.03 0.78
CA LEU A 150 -2.71 -8.95 0.33
C LEU A 150 -2.15 -8.56 -1.04
N SER A 151 -3.02 -8.21 -1.99
CA SER A 151 -2.61 -7.73 -3.31
C SER A 151 -1.74 -6.47 -3.22
N ASN A 152 -2.13 -5.50 -2.38
CA ASN A 152 -1.33 -4.31 -2.13
C ASN A 152 0.05 -4.67 -1.54
N VAL A 153 0.06 -5.53 -0.54
CA VAL A 153 1.31 -5.96 0.13
C VAL A 153 2.23 -6.67 -0.85
N ASP A 154 1.72 -7.58 -1.66
CA ASP A 154 2.52 -8.30 -2.65
C ASP A 154 3.09 -7.35 -3.70
N THR A 155 2.30 -6.41 -4.18
CA THR A 155 2.73 -5.36 -5.11
C THR A 155 3.84 -4.49 -4.51
N ILE A 156 3.69 -4.05 -3.26
CA ILE A 156 4.68 -3.23 -2.56
C ILE A 156 5.98 -4.01 -2.32
N VAL A 157 5.87 -5.22 -1.80
CA VAL A 157 7.04 -6.06 -1.48
C VAL A 157 7.84 -6.38 -2.74
N GLU A 158 7.18 -6.75 -3.84
CA GLU A 158 7.83 -7.05 -5.11
C GLU A 158 8.57 -5.83 -5.68
N ALA A 159 7.98 -4.64 -5.52
CA ALA A 159 8.57 -3.41 -6.04
C ALA A 159 9.74 -2.89 -5.19
N LEU A 160 9.71 -3.07 -3.86
CA LEU A 160 10.68 -2.51 -2.93
C LEU A 160 11.78 -3.50 -2.49
N ARG A 161 11.60 -4.79 -2.71
CA ARG A 161 12.64 -5.78 -2.37
C ARG A 161 13.93 -5.51 -3.18
N VAL A 162 15.06 -5.91 -2.60
CA VAL A 162 16.32 -5.96 -3.36
C VAL A 162 16.18 -7.08 -4.39
N PRO A 163 16.43 -6.84 -5.70
CA PRO A 163 16.55 -7.94 -6.64
C PRO A 163 17.61 -8.92 -6.10
N SER A 164 17.26 -10.21 -6.00
CA SER A 164 18.27 -11.23 -5.77
C SER A 164 19.26 -11.10 -6.92
N THR A 165 20.50 -10.77 -6.62
CA THR A 165 21.59 -10.83 -7.60
C THR A 165 21.59 -12.26 -8.14
N PRO A 166 21.48 -12.47 -9.47
CA PRO A 166 21.66 -13.82 -9.98
C PRO A 166 23.02 -14.29 -9.51
N SER A 167 23.07 -15.43 -8.81
CA SER A 167 24.32 -16.08 -8.48
C SER A 167 25.02 -16.35 -9.80
N ASN A 168 26.06 -15.58 -10.10
CA ASN A 168 26.99 -15.91 -11.16
C ASN A 168 27.68 -17.20 -10.74
N SER A 169 27.11 -18.33 -11.10
CA SER A 169 27.80 -19.61 -11.18
C SER A 169 28.70 -19.50 -12.40
N PHE A 170 29.87 -18.90 -12.22
CA PHE A 170 30.98 -19.14 -13.13
C PHE A 170 31.58 -20.51 -12.71
N GLU A 171 31.23 -21.56 -13.40
CA GLU A 171 32.08 -22.71 -13.63
C GLU A 171 33.00 -22.44 -14.82
#